data_a8ee08497f2a8e15502c21fb7182c755
#
_entry.id   a8ee08497f2a8e15502c21fb7182c755
#
_cell.length_a   1.000
_cell.length_b   1.000
_cell.length_c   1.000
_cell.angle_alpha   90.00
_cell.angle_beta   90.00
_cell.angle_gamma   90.00
#
_symmetry.space_group_name_H-M   'P 1'
#
loop_
_entity.id
_entity.type
_entity.pdbx_description
1 polymer ?
#
loop_
_entity_poly.entity_id
_entity_poly.type
_entity_poly.pdbx_seq_one_letter_code
_entity_poly.pdbx_strand_id
1 'polypeptide(L)'
;MMVEWRYGAPAKRLRKVAPKIVSRDMELLLKPEFGIELKGIYGCRSKETDIGYILRLGDVYKGESKQILLEFAMGPRVSGKAAICSAYWSTRKVKQSQRVLLRREQLYIQYTSHLGMLRQPEDPKVEKTIKLSETVPLIKQALRAYERGRAQEGSNLLRRHADALLIEAARKQDLDYYQEAEIVEKLRYHYGITYGGAYNSHGKTMLCE
;
A
#
# COMPACT_ATOMS: atom_id res chain seq x y z
N MET A 1 8.95 -1.57 -7.59
CA MET A 1 9.72 -2.51 -6.74
C MET A 1 9.08 -2.58 -5.36
N MET A 2 8.94 -3.78 -4.83
CA MET A 2 8.41 -4.03 -3.49
C MET A 2 9.57 -4.33 -2.52
N VAL A 3 9.57 -3.68 -1.36
CA VAL A 3 10.51 -3.97 -0.28
C VAL A 3 9.74 -4.64 0.85
N GLU A 4 10.09 -5.88 1.17
CA GLU A 4 9.49 -6.66 2.25
C GLU A 4 10.49 -6.82 3.40
N TRP A 5 10.07 -6.51 4.61
CA TRP A 5 10.85 -6.77 5.80
C TRP A 5 10.11 -7.72 6.73
N ARG A 6 10.79 -8.82 7.13
CA ARG A 6 10.22 -9.83 8.03
C ARG A 6 11.06 -9.96 9.29
N TYR A 7 10.41 -9.97 10.42
CA TYR A 7 11.04 -10.23 11.70
C TYR A 7 10.45 -11.48 12.35
N GLY A 8 11.20 -12.57 12.35
CA GLY A 8 10.86 -13.83 13.03
C GLY A 8 10.01 -14.80 12.20
N ALA A 9 9.97 -16.05 12.65
CA ALA A 9 9.17 -17.12 12.03
C ALA A 9 7.66 -16.90 12.26
N PRO A 10 6.78 -17.40 11.37
CA PRO A 10 5.34 -17.28 11.53
C PRO A 10 4.90 -17.92 12.86
N ALA A 11 4.11 -17.19 13.64
CA ALA A 11 3.62 -17.64 14.92
C ALA A 11 2.67 -18.82 14.74
N LYS A 12 3.00 -19.99 15.31
CA LYS A 12 2.03 -21.04 15.60
C LYS A 12 0.93 -20.44 16.48
N ARG A 13 -0.35 -20.78 16.18
CA ARG A 13 -1.54 -20.34 16.95
C ARG A 13 -1.27 -20.46 18.45
N LEU A 14 -1.10 -19.34 19.12
CA LEU A 14 -0.91 -19.26 20.54
C LEU A 14 -1.93 -18.31 21.15
N ARG A 15 -2.43 -18.70 22.35
CA ARG A 15 -3.30 -17.95 23.26
C ARG A 15 -3.10 -16.45 23.15
N LYS A 16 -4.15 -15.63 23.36
CA LYS A 16 -4.16 -14.14 23.39
C LYS A 16 -3.12 -13.57 24.37
N VAL A 17 -1.86 -13.72 24.05
CA VAL A 17 -0.76 -12.97 24.67
C VAL A 17 -0.62 -11.71 23.83
N ALA A 18 -0.64 -10.55 24.47
CA ALA A 18 -0.41 -9.27 23.78
C ALA A 18 0.86 -9.38 22.91
N PRO A 19 0.79 -9.02 21.62
CA PRO A 19 1.91 -9.21 20.72
C PRO A 19 3.11 -8.41 21.24
N LYS A 20 4.27 -9.09 21.39
CA LYS A 20 5.50 -8.48 21.90
C LYS A 20 6.07 -7.51 20.87
N ILE A 21 6.21 -6.25 21.23
CA ILE A 21 6.92 -5.24 20.42
C ILE A 21 8.40 -5.62 20.36
N VAL A 22 8.92 -5.78 19.16
CA VAL A 22 10.34 -6.10 18.92
C VAL A 22 11.14 -4.90 18.42
N SER A 23 10.47 -3.94 17.81
CA SER A 23 11.07 -2.69 17.36
C SER A 23 10.08 -1.54 17.51
N ARG A 24 10.50 -0.44 18.12
CA ARG A 24 9.67 0.75 18.29
C ARG A 24 10.03 1.81 17.27
N ASP A 25 8.99 2.50 16.79
CA ASP A 25 9.15 3.67 15.92
C ASP A 25 10.16 3.41 14.79
N MET A 26 9.93 2.29 14.05
CA MET A 26 10.76 1.90 12.93
C MET A 26 10.63 2.92 11.81
N GLU A 27 11.77 3.33 11.26
CA GLU A 27 11.84 4.20 10.09
C GLU A 27 12.76 3.58 9.03
N LEU A 28 12.42 3.86 7.79
CA LEU A 28 13.22 3.56 6.61
C LEU A 28 13.56 4.87 5.90
N LEU A 29 14.85 5.19 5.83
CA LEU A 29 15.34 6.29 5.01
C LEU A 29 15.75 5.72 3.65
N LEU A 30 15.14 6.24 2.58
CA LEU A 30 15.45 5.93 1.19
C LEU A 30 16.25 7.09 0.58
N LYS A 31 17.35 6.76 -0.04
CA LYS A 31 18.19 7.70 -0.82
C LYS A 31 18.27 7.19 -2.25
N PRO A 32 17.43 7.70 -3.17
CA PRO A 32 17.56 7.38 -4.60
C PRO A 32 18.95 7.77 -5.12
N GLU A 33 19.47 6.98 -6.04
CA GLU A 33 20.72 7.29 -6.72
C GLU A 33 20.50 8.41 -7.76
N PHE A 34 21.57 9.06 -8.16
CA PHE A 34 21.51 10.17 -9.13
C PHE A 34 20.79 9.78 -10.43
N GLY A 35 19.85 10.61 -10.86
CA GLY A 35 19.04 10.39 -12.06
C GLY A 35 17.93 9.34 -11.87
N ILE A 36 17.61 8.95 -10.64
CA ILE A 36 16.48 8.08 -10.28
C ILE A 36 15.49 8.86 -9.44
N GLU A 37 14.25 8.88 -9.85
CA GLU A 37 13.18 9.58 -9.16
C GLU A 37 12.25 8.58 -8.46
N LEU A 38 11.95 8.79 -7.19
CA LEU A 38 10.95 8.04 -6.45
C LEU A 38 9.57 8.68 -6.70
N LYS A 39 8.76 8.06 -7.55
CA LYS A 39 7.44 8.56 -7.97
C LYS A 39 6.34 8.28 -6.96
N GLY A 40 6.39 7.12 -6.30
CA GLY A 40 5.35 6.71 -5.38
C GLY A 40 5.86 5.86 -4.23
N ILE A 41 5.22 6.02 -3.07
CA ILE A 41 5.41 5.23 -1.87
C ILE A 41 4.05 4.82 -1.37
N TYR A 42 3.80 3.50 -1.30
CA TYR A 42 2.50 2.95 -0.92
C TYR A 42 2.65 2.06 0.32
N GLY A 43 1.62 2.05 1.19
CA GLY A 43 1.60 1.23 2.40
C GLY A 43 2.12 1.90 3.67
N CYS A 44 2.69 3.11 3.60
CA CYS A 44 3.13 3.85 4.78
C CYS A 44 3.09 5.37 4.58
N ARG A 45 3.26 6.11 5.68
CA ARG A 45 3.45 7.57 5.63
C ARG A 45 4.90 7.89 5.32
N SER A 46 5.11 8.81 4.41
CA SER A 46 6.45 9.28 4.02
C SER A 46 6.57 10.78 4.16
N LYS A 47 7.80 11.24 4.33
CA LYS A 47 8.19 12.65 4.32
C LYS A 47 9.45 12.81 3.50
N GLU A 48 9.42 13.69 2.52
CA GLU A 48 10.61 14.11 1.78
C GLU A 48 11.47 15.05 2.63
N THR A 49 12.78 14.88 2.53
CA THR A 49 13.79 15.66 3.25
C THR A 49 15.00 15.90 2.33
N ASP A 50 15.87 16.80 2.70
CA ASP A 50 17.11 17.11 1.94
C ASP A 50 18.04 15.89 1.78
N ILE A 51 17.94 14.90 2.66
CA ILE A 51 18.76 13.68 2.64
C ILE A 51 18.06 12.48 1.99
N GLY A 52 16.80 12.62 1.56
CA GLY A 52 15.98 11.55 0.96
C GLY A 52 14.60 11.43 1.56
N TYR A 53 13.96 10.28 1.41
CA TYR A 53 12.58 10.03 1.84
C TYR A 53 12.57 9.21 3.13
N ILE A 54 11.97 9.76 4.19
CA ILE A 54 11.78 9.07 5.47
C ILE A 54 10.39 8.45 5.50
N LEU A 55 10.33 7.13 5.61
CA LEU A 55 9.12 6.33 5.74
C LEU A 55 8.94 5.92 7.20
N ARG A 56 7.79 6.25 7.78
CA ARG A 56 7.46 5.90 9.17
C ARG A 56 6.63 4.62 9.20
N LEU A 57 7.21 3.57 9.72
CA LEU A 57 6.61 2.22 9.78
C LEU A 57 5.96 1.95 11.14
N GLY A 58 6.26 2.78 12.15
CA GLY A 58 5.74 2.60 13.50
C GLY A 58 6.34 1.42 14.25
N ASP A 59 5.61 0.90 15.22
CA ASP A 59 6.04 -0.25 16.01
C ASP A 59 5.91 -1.55 15.20
N VAL A 60 6.83 -2.46 15.43
CA VAL A 60 6.85 -3.79 14.81
C VAL A 60 6.72 -4.85 15.89
N TYR A 61 5.80 -5.78 15.67
CA TYR A 61 5.51 -6.86 16.58
C TYR A 61 6.16 -8.17 16.15
N LYS A 62 6.40 -9.06 17.09
CA LYS A 62 7.00 -10.37 16.81
C LYS A 62 6.14 -11.16 15.81
N GLY A 63 6.75 -11.59 14.71
CA GLY A 63 6.08 -12.33 13.62
C GLY A 63 5.32 -11.45 12.62
N GLU A 64 5.34 -10.12 12.79
CA GLU A 64 4.75 -9.19 11.82
C GLU A 64 5.71 -8.98 10.64
N SER A 65 5.15 -8.92 9.43
CA SER A 65 5.84 -8.45 8.23
C SER A 65 5.17 -7.17 7.74
N LYS A 66 5.99 -6.20 7.33
CA LYS A 66 5.50 -4.96 6.69
C LYS A 66 5.97 -4.94 5.25
N GLN A 67 5.03 -4.68 4.35
CA GLN A 67 5.29 -4.56 2.92
C GLN A 67 5.18 -3.10 2.51
N ILE A 68 6.11 -2.63 1.72
CA ILE A 68 6.15 -1.28 1.18
C ILE A 68 6.33 -1.40 -0.32
N LEU A 69 5.45 -0.78 -1.08
CA LEU A 69 5.58 -0.68 -2.52
C LEU A 69 6.25 0.65 -2.87
N LEU A 70 7.30 0.59 -3.66
CA LEU A 70 8.05 1.74 -4.14
C LEU A 70 8.00 1.79 -5.66
N GLU A 71 7.66 2.96 -6.19
CA GLU A 71 7.62 3.23 -7.61
C GLU A 71 8.78 4.17 -7.99
N PHE A 72 9.65 3.72 -8.89
CA PHE A 72 10.77 4.51 -9.37
C PHE A 72 10.64 4.82 -10.85
N ALA A 73 10.91 6.05 -11.24
CA ALA A 73 11.14 6.44 -12.63
C ALA A 73 12.64 6.48 -12.89
N MET A 74 13.03 5.84 -13.98
CA MET A 74 14.45 5.68 -14.35
C MET A 74 14.59 5.91 -15.84
N GLY A 75 15.63 6.67 -16.22
CA GLY A 75 16.01 6.81 -17.62
C GLY A 75 16.73 5.57 -18.17
N PRO A 76 16.92 5.50 -19.49
CA PRO A 76 17.70 4.43 -20.13
C PRO A 76 19.15 4.47 -19.67
N ARG A 77 19.75 3.29 -19.45
CA ARG A 77 21.15 3.12 -19.07
C ARG A 77 21.78 1.97 -19.86
N VAL A 78 23.07 1.93 -19.86
CA VAL A 78 23.86 0.81 -20.43
C VAL A 78 23.45 -0.50 -19.74
N SER A 79 23.42 -1.61 -20.50
CA SER A 79 23.13 -2.95 -19.98
C SER A 79 24.08 -3.30 -18.84
N GLY A 80 23.53 -3.83 -17.75
CA GLY A 80 24.27 -4.17 -16.54
C GLY A 80 23.49 -3.98 -15.28
N LYS A 81 24.08 -4.35 -14.15
CA LYS A 81 23.51 -4.16 -12.82
C LYS A 81 23.77 -2.72 -12.37
N ALA A 82 22.73 -1.97 -12.04
CA ALA A 82 22.84 -0.61 -11.53
C ALA A 82 22.15 -0.45 -10.18
N ALA A 83 22.79 0.26 -9.27
CA ALA A 83 22.18 0.68 -8.02
C ALA A 83 21.11 1.73 -8.31
N ILE A 84 19.97 1.63 -7.62
CA ILE A 84 18.84 2.55 -7.78
C ILE A 84 18.53 3.34 -6.50
N CYS A 85 18.74 2.75 -5.33
CA CYS A 85 18.41 3.40 -4.07
C CYS A 85 19.20 2.76 -2.92
N SER A 86 19.66 3.59 -1.99
CA SER A 86 20.19 3.13 -0.70
C SER A 86 19.10 3.21 0.36
N ALA A 87 18.89 2.14 1.10
CA ALA A 87 17.86 1.99 2.14
C ALA A 87 18.52 1.81 3.52
N TYR A 88 18.12 2.63 4.50
CA TYR A 88 18.67 2.63 5.85
C TYR A 88 17.54 2.37 6.85
N TRP A 89 17.55 1.21 7.47
CA TRP A 89 16.60 0.81 8.49
C TRP A 89 17.04 1.28 9.86
N SER A 90 16.19 1.99 10.57
CA SER A 90 16.47 2.50 11.91
C SER A 90 15.31 2.29 12.86
N THR A 91 15.60 2.20 14.14
CA THR A 91 14.61 2.04 15.21
C THR A 91 14.98 2.88 16.42
N ARG A 92 14.01 3.20 17.26
CA ARG A 92 14.24 3.78 18.57
C ARG A 92 14.32 2.68 19.61
N LYS A 93 15.41 2.57 20.35
CA LYS A 93 15.51 1.64 21.47
C LYS A 93 14.58 2.06 22.62
N VAL A 94 13.94 1.06 23.25
CA VAL A 94 12.94 1.27 24.32
C VAL A 94 13.48 2.09 25.51
N LYS A 95 14.80 2.05 25.75
CA LYS A 95 15.47 2.73 26.87
C LYS A 95 16.31 3.96 26.49
N GLN A 96 16.37 4.31 25.21
CA GLN A 96 17.23 5.39 24.70
C GLN A 96 16.45 6.26 23.72
N SER A 97 16.57 7.59 23.87
CA SER A 97 15.95 8.54 22.93
C SER A 97 16.59 8.53 21.54
N GLN A 98 17.76 7.93 21.41
CA GLN A 98 18.50 7.90 20.15
C GLN A 98 18.02 6.80 19.23
N ARG A 99 18.00 7.10 17.91
CA ARG A 99 17.80 6.13 16.87
C ARG A 99 19.05 5.32 16.64
N VAL A 100 18.86 4.02 16.39
CA VAL A 100 19.93 3.10 16.08
C VAL A 100 19.72 2.56 14.67
N LEU A 101 20.75 2.65 13.84
CA LEU A 101 20.77 2.01 12.53
C LEU A 101 20.79 0.50 12.72
N LEU A 102 19.81 -0.19 12.13
CA LEU A 102 19.71 -1.65 12.16
C LEU A 102 20.40 -2.28 10.97
N ARG A 103 20.17 -1.74 9.78
CA ARG A 103 20.63 -2.32 8.52
C ARG A 103 20.74 -1.25 7.45
N ARG A 104 21.72 -1.41 6.59
CA ARG A 104 21.85 -0.70 5.32
C ARG A 104 21.73 -1.70 4.19
N GLU A 105 20.93 -1.38 3.19
CA GLU A 105 20.77 -2.16 1.97
C GLU A 105 20.89 -1.26 0.76
N GLN A 106 21.40 -1.81 -0.33
CA GLN A 106 21.40 -1.15 -1.62
C GLN A 106 20.51 -1.93 -2.58
N LEU A 107 19.59 -1.23 -3.19
CA LEU A 107 18.64 -1.80 -4.14
C LEU A 107 19.21 -1.68 -5.54
N TYR A 108 19.08 -2.73 -6.33
CA TYR A 108 19.64 -2.82 -7.67
C TYR A 108 18.57 -3.19 -8.68
N ILE A 109 18.78 -2.78 -9.92
CA ILE A 109 18.03 -3.23 -11.09
C ILE A 109 19.01 -3.73 -12.16
N GLN A 110 18.55 -4.65 -12.99
CA GLN A 110 19.29 -5.14 -14.16
C GLN A 110 18.77 -4.44 -15.40
N TYR A 111 19.62 -3.65 -16.06
CA TYR A 111 19.35 -3.12 -17.38
C TYR A 111 19.78 -4.14 -18.44
N THR A 112 18.97 -4.32 -19.46
CA THR A 112 19.27 -5.26 -20.55
C THR A 112 18.71 -4.76 -21.88
N SER A 113 19.41 -5.07 -22.96
CA SER A 113 18.94 -4.90 -24.33
C SER A 113 18.32 -6.18 -24.91
N HIS A 114 18.36 -7.30 -24.16
CA HIS A 114 17.81 -8.57 -24.61
C HIS A 114 16.29 -8.59 -24.49
N LEU A 115 15.58 -8.59 -25.61
CA LEU A 115 14.11 -8.59 -25.66
C LEU A 115 13.47 -9.76 -24.91
N GLY A 116 14.12 -10.93 -24.89
CA GLY A 116 13.63 -12.10 -24.15
C GLY A 116 13.61 -11.86 -22.62
N MET A 117 14.56 -11.12 -22.08
CA MET A 117 14.60 -10.75 -20.67
C MET A 117 13.59 -9.65 -20.32
N LEU A 118 13.32 -8.73 -21.26
CA LEU A 118 12.32 -7.67 -21.08
C LEU A 118 10.87 -8.20 -21.11
N ARG A 119 10.66 -9.40 -21.68
CA ARG A 119 9.35 -10.06 -21.75
C ARG A 119 9.10 -11.02 -20.57
N GLN A 120 9.94 -11.03 -19.56
CA GLN A 120 9.68 -11.83 -18.37
C GLN A 120 8.38 -11.37 -17.71
N PRO A 121 7.55 -12.29 -17.20
CA PRO A 121 6.34 -11.92 -16.47
C PRO A 121 6.70 -11.10 -15.23
N GLU A 122 5.83 -10.19 -14.90
CA GLU A 122 5.94 -9.41 -13.65
C GLU A 122 5.93 -10.33 -12.43
N ASP A 123 6.61 -9.92 -11.36
CA ASP A 123 6.56 -10.66 -10.09
C ASP A 123 5.11 -10.66 -9.56
N PRO A 124 4.47 -11.83 -9.40
CA PRO A 124 3.08 -11.92 -8.97
C PRO A 124 2.80 -11.22 -7.62
N LYS A 125 3.81 -11.15 -6.74
CA LYS A 125 3.68 -10.46 -5.45
C LYS A 125 3.64 -8.95 -5.63
N VAL A 126 4.47 -8.42 -6.53
CA VAL A 126 4.48 -6.99 -6.87
C VAL A 126 3.16 -6.62 -7.52
N GLU A 127 2.72 -7.37 -8.53
CA GLU A 127 1.44 -7.16 -9.21
C GLU A 127 0.26 -7.16 -8.22
N LYS A 128 0.20 -8.16 -7.33
CA LYS A 128 -0.81 -8.24 -6.27
C LYS A 128 -0.79 -7.01 -5.37
N THR A 129 0.40 -6.60 -4.92
CA THR A 129 0.54 -5.46 -4.01
C THR A 129 0.11 -4.16 -4.69
N ILE A 130 0.43 -3.97 -5.98
CA ILE A 130 -0.05 -2.83 -6.77
C ILE A 130 -1.57 -2.81 -6.78
N LYS A 131 -2.21 -3.90 -7.17
CA LYS A 131 -3.68 -4.01 -7.25
C LYS A 131 -4.37 -3.72 -5.92
N LEU A 132 -3.90 -4.31 -4.83
CA LEU A 132 -4.46 -4.07 -3.50
C LEU A 132 -4.20 -2.63 -3.01
N SER A 133 -3.07 -2.01 -3.39
CA SER A 133 -2.76 -0.63 -3.01
C SER A 133 -3.68 0.41 -3.68
N GLU A 134 -4.32 0.08 -4.79
CA GLU A 134 -5.29 0.93 -5.48
C GLU A 134 -6.59 1.13 -4.67
N THR A 135 -6.92 0.22 -3.75
CA THR A 135 -8.15 0.24 -2.95
C THR A 135 -8.27 1.50 -2.10
N VAL A 136 -7.23 1.86 -1.37
CA VAL A 136 -7.27 3.00 -0.43
C VAL A 136 -7.48 4.35 -1.14
N PRO A 137 -6.75 4.71 -2.21
CA PRO A 137 -7.02 5.91 -2.99
C PRO A 137 -8.43 5.96 -3.54
N LEU A 138 -8.94 4.82 -4.03
CA LEU A 138 -10.25 4.71 -4.63
C LEU A 138 -11.37 4.87 -3.59
N ILE A 139 -11.24 4.29 -2.41
CA ILE A 139 -12.16 4.52 -1.28
C ILE A 139 -12.20 6.02 -0.93
N LYS A 140 -11.05 6.69 -0.84
CA LYS A 140 -11.00 8.14 -0.58
C LYS A 140 -11.70 8.95 -1.67
N GLN A 141 -11.56 8.56 -2.94
CA GLN A 141 -12.25 9.20 -4.05
C GLN A 141 -13.76 9.00 -3.96
N ALA A 142 -14.21 7.78 -3.69
CA ALA A 142 -15.62 7.47 -3.50
C ALA A 142 -16.22 8.25 -2.32
N LEU A 143 -15.53 8.31 -1.18
CA LEU A 143 -15.98 9.07 -0.01
C LEU A 143 -16.18 10.55 -0.35
N ARG A 144 -15.22 11.17 -1.05
CA ARG A 144 -15.36 12.56 -1.52
C ARG A 144 -16.56 12.76 -2.44
N ALA A 145 -16.92 11.75 -3.25
CA ALA A 145 -18.12 11.82 -4.08
C ALA A 145 -19.39 11.76 -3.22
N TYR A 146 -19.44 10.88 -2.22
CA TYR A 146 -20.54 10.83 -1.25
C TYR A 146 -20.71 12.15 -0.49
N GLU A 147 -19.63 12.71 0.06
CA GLU A 147 -19.62 13.98 0.79
C GLU A 147 -20.12 15.16 -0.05
N ARG A 148 -19.94 15.11 -1.37
CA ARG A 148 -20.43 16.12 -2.33
C ARG A 148 -21.85 15.86 -2.82
N GLY A 149 -22.57 14.93 -2.23
CA GLY A 149 -23.95 14.55 -2.63
C GLY A 149 -24.01 13.72 -3.93
N ARG A 150 -22.87 13.26 -4.47
CA ARG A 150 -22.79 12.41 -5.66
C ARG A 150 -22.75 10.92 -5.29
N ALA A 151 -23.76 10.48 -4.50
CA ALA A 151 -23.80 9.14 -3.91
C ALA A 151 -23.74 8.02 -4.97
N GLN A 152 -24.39 8.20 -6.11
CA GLN A 152 -24.38 7.21 -7.19
C GLN A 152 -22.98 7.05 -7.81
N GLU A 153 -22.24 8.15 -7.98
CA GLU A 153 -20.88 8.12 -8.48
C GLU A 153 -19.96 7.37 -7.51
N GLY A 154 -20.03 7.71 -6.20
CA GLY A 154 -19.25 7.00 -5.16
C GLY A 154 -19.55 5.50 -5.10
N SER A 155 -20.83 5.14 -5.16
CA SER A 155 -21.28 3.74 -5.19
C SER A 155 -20.74 3.00 -6.43
N ASN A 156 -20.81 3.61 -7.60
CA ASN A 156 -20.33 3.01 -8.84
C ASN A 156 -18.80 2.81 -8.84
N LEU A 157 -18.02 3.74 -8.26
CA LEU A 157 -16.57 3.61 -8.11
C LEU A 157 -16.24 2.38 -7.26
N LEU A 158 -16.86 2.25 -6.08
CA LEU A 158 -16.60 1.11 -5.18
C LEU A 158 -17.04 -0.21 -5.82
N ARG A 159 -18.22 -0.25 -6.46
CA ARG A 159 -18.72 -1.47 -7.13
C ARG A 159 -17.75 -1.95 -8.21
N ARG A 160 -17.35 -1.07 -9.14
CA ARG A 160 -16.42 -1.43 -10.22
C ARG A 160 -15.09 -1.97 -9.69
N HIS A 161 -14.61 -1.40 -8.59
CA HIS A 161 -13.37 -1.88 -7.98
C HIS A 161 -13.54 -3.24 -7.33
N ALA A 162 -14.63 -3.46 -6.59
CA ALA A 162 -14.95 -4.77 -6.01
C ALA A 162 -15.10 -5.84 -7.10
N ASP A 163 -15.82 -5.54 -8.19
CA ASP A 163 -15.98 -6.44 -9.33
C ASP A 163 -14.60 -6.80 -9.94
N ALA A 164 -13.71 -5.82 -10.11
CA ALA A 164 -12.37 -6.05 -10.63
C ALA A 164 -11.53 -6.96 -9.71
N LEU A 165 -11.62 -6.74 -8.38
CA LEU A 165 -10.95 -7.59 -7.40
C LEU A 165 -11.50 -9.02 -7.40
N LEU A 166 -12.82 -9.21 -7.54
CA LEU A 166 -13.45 -10.53 -7.65
C LEU A 166 -13.00 -11.28 -8.90
N ILE A 167 -12.85 -10.59 -10.03
CA ILE A 167 -12.32 -11.18 -11.27
C ILE A 167 -10.89 -11.66 -11.05
N GLU A 168 -10.04 -10.85 -10.41
CA GLU A 168 -8.66 -11.25 -10.08
C GLU A 168 -8.62 -12.41 -9.08
N ALA A 169 -9.50 -12.39 -8.07
CA ALA A 169 -9.64 -13.47 -7.09
C ALA A 169 -9.96 -14.81 -7.78
N ALA A 170 -10.91 -14.80 -8.71
CA ALA A 170 -11.31 -16.00 -9.47
C ALA A 170 -10.18 -16.46 -10.41
N ARG A 171 -9.53 -15.52 -11.14
CA ARG A 171 -8.46 -15.83 -12.09
C ARG A 171 -7.23 -16.41 -11.42
N LYS A 172 -6.83 -15.86 -10.26
CA LYS A 172 -5.61 -16.24 -9.55
C LYS A 172 -5.85 -17.23 -8.41
N GLN A 173 -7.11 -17.55 -8.11
CA GLN A 173 -7.52 -18.37 -6.95
C GLN A 173 -6.91 -17.87 -5.64
N ASP A 174 -6.91 -16.54 -5.46
CA ASP A 174 -6.26 -15.85 -4.34
C ASP A 174 -7.29 -15.20 -3.43
N LEU A 175 -7.32 -15.68 -2.17
CA LEU A 175 -8.27 -15.24 -1.15
C LEU A 175 -8.08 -13.78 -0.72
N ASP A 176 -6.89 -13.21 -0.84
CA ASP A 176 -6.65 -11.83 -0.41
C ASP A 176 -7.42 -10.84 -1.28
N TYR A 177 -7.50 -11.09 -2.60
CA TYR A 177 -8.36 -10.29 -3.49
C TYR A 177 -9.83 -10.40 -3.13
N TYR A 178 -10.28 -11.61 -2.77
CA TYR A 178 -11.67 -11.83 -2.34
C TYR A 178 -11.99 -11.08 -1.05
N GLN A 179 -11.11 -11.16 -0.05
CA GLN A 179 -11.29 -10.45 1.22
C GLN A 179 -11.31 -8.93 1.04
N GLU A 180 -10.44 -8.39 0.18
CA GLU A 180 -10.42 -6.98 -0.13
C GLU A 180 -11.71 -6.53 -0.85
N ALA A 181 -12.20 -7.32 -1.81
CA ALA A 181 -13.46 -7.06 -2.49
C ALA A 181 -14.65 -7.03 -1.50
N GLU A 182 -14.68 -7.96 -0.54
CA GLU A 182 -15.70 -8.00 0.51
C GLU A 182 -15.67 -6.74 1.39
N ILE A 183 -14.48 -6.25 1.73
CA ILE A 183 -14.31 -5.01 2.50
C ILE A 183 -14.88 -3.82 1.70
N VAL A 184 -14.53 -3.71 0.42
CA VAL A 184 -15.02 -2.63 -0.47
C VAL A 184 -16.53 -2.67 -0.60
N GLU A 185 -17.14 -3.85 -0.76
CA GLU A 185 -18.60 -4.00 -0.82
C GLU A 185 -19.31 -3.61 0.50
N LYS A 186 -18.75 -4.01 1.64
CA LYS A 186 -19.27 -3.58 2.96
C LYS A 186 -19.21 -2.06 3.11
N LEU A 187 -18.13 -1.42 2.68
CA LEU A 187 -18.02 0.04 2.69
C LEU A 187 -19.03 0.70 1.75
N ARG A 188 -19.23 0.16 0.54
CA ARG A 188 -20.24 0.64 -0.42
C ARG A 188 -21.63 0.62 0.19
N TYR A 189 -22.00 -0.50 0.82
CA TYR A 189 -23.30 -0.64 1.50
C TYR A 189 -23.45 0.37 2.64
N HIS A 190 -22.43 0.47 3.51
CA HIS A 190 -22.45 1.39 4.64
C HIS A 190 -22.57 2.86 4.22
N TYR A 191 -21.79 3.28 3.24
CA TYR A 191 -21.86 4.65 2.71
C TYR A 191 -23.19 4.90 1.98
N GLY A 192 -23.73 3.91 1.28
CA GLY A 192 -25.05 3.98 0.66
C GLY A 192 -26.16 4.28 1.67
N ILE A 193 -26.14 3.66 2.85
CA ILE A 193 -27.08 3.95 3.93
C ILE A 193 -26.83 5.35 4.52
N THR A 194 -25.58 5.65 4.86
CA THR A 194 -25.20 6.89 5.56
C THR A 194 -25.51 8.15 4.73
N TYR A 195 -25.18 8.11 3.44
CA TYR A 195 -25.33 9.26 2.55
C TYR A 195 -26.56 9.17 1.63
N GLY A 196 -27.11 7.97 1.37
CA GLY A 196 -28.31 7.77 0.57
C GLY A 196 -29.60 8.09 1.32
N GLY A 197 -29.62 7.90 2.66
CA GLY A 197 -30.75 8.27 3.50
C GLY A 197 -31.00 9.78 3.60
N ALA A 198 -29.97 10.59 3.46
CA ALA A 198 -30.11 12.06 3.44
C ALA A 198 -30.80 12.58 2.18
N TYR A 199 -30.73 11.85 1.07
CA TYR A 199 -31.38 12.25 -0.19
C TYR A 199 -32.89 11.99 -0.20
N ASN A 200 -33.37 10.98 0.55
CA ASN A 200 -34.80 10.68 0.66
C ASN A 200 -35.56 11.57 1.67
N SER A 201 -34.84 12.22 2.60
CA SER A 201 -35.45 13.13 3.56
C SER A 201 -35.71 14.55 3.01
N HIS A 202 -35.01 14.95 1.94
CA HIS A 202 -35.21 16.25 1.28
C HIS A 202 -36.14 16.17 0.05
N GLY A 203 -36.44 14.97 -0.43
CA GLY A 203 -37.36 14.76 -1.57
C GLY A 203 -38.84 14.59 -1.20
N LYS A 204 -39.21 14.64 0.09
CA LYS A 204 -40.58 14.44 0.57
C LYS A 204 -41.26 15.69 1.12
N THR A 205 -40.74 16.87 0.87
CA THR A 205 -41.36 18.10 1.33
C THR A 205 -41.75 19.00 0.16
N MET A 206 -42.49 18.48 -0.80
CA MET A 206 -43.30 19.30 -1.74
C MET A 206 -44.27 18.38 -2.47
N LEU A 207 -45.34 18.06 -1.83
CA LEU A 207 -46.65 17.76 -2.44
C LEU A 207 -47.68 17.59 -1.31
N CYS A 208 -48.11 18.72 -0.75
CA CYS A 208 -49.38 18.92 -0.12
C CYS A 208 -49.73 20.38 -0.30
N GLU A 209 -50.38 20.69 -1.42
CA GLU A 209 -51.54 21.57 -1.56
C GLU A 209 -52.09 21.40 -2.98
#